data_464bbb5b9e017036aed307091a6fde0d
#
_entry.id   464bbb5b9e017036aed307091a6fde0d
#
_cell.length_a   1.000
_cell.length_b   1.000
_cell.length_c   1.000
_cell.angle_alpha   90.00
_cell.angle_beta   90.00
_cell.angle_gamma   90.00
#
_symmetry.space_group_name_H-M   'P 1'
#
loop_
_entity.id
_entity.type
_entity.pdbx_description
1 polymer ?
#
loop_
_entity_poly.entity_id
_entity_poly.type
_entity_poly.pdbx_seq_one_letter_code
_entity_poly.pdbx_strand_id
1 'polypeptide(L)'
;TPTPTPTPTPTPTPAPTPEPNKLLNSGSFSSNTGVPMNIRVDWSISSVSGSQAEVTVKVSLDSYSLHLVEVPGAVTVDLNGSTATMASPAVDYDGKSALNTPFGSKTFTVNISSGESISLPLSVTWHFGGKYSDVDLTDIVASGTVTASR
;
A
#
# COMPACT_ATOMS: atom_id res chain seq x y z
N THR A 1 -71.49 -26.95 5.60
CA THR A 1 -70.40 -26.68 4.61
C THR A 1 -69.17 -26.25 5.36
N PRO A 2 -67.99 -26.90 5.24
CA PRO A 2 -66.77 -26.47 5.92
C PRO A 2 -66.27 -25.17 5.33
N THR A 3 -65.90 -24.22 6.20
CA THR A 3 -65.29 -22.94 5.84
C THR A 3 -63.85 -23.21 5.29
N PRO A 4 -63.49 -22.65 4.15
CA PRO A 4 -62.14 -22.86 3.62
C PRO A 4 -61.08 -22.27 4.57
N THR A 5 -60.05 -23.07 4.88
CA THR A 5 -58.89 -22.65 5.66
C THR A 5 -58.08 -21.62 4.86
N PRO A 6 -57.72 -20.47 5.42
CA PRO A 6 -56.93 -19.47 4.69
C PRO A 6 -55.58 -20.05 4.28
N THR A 7 -55.23 -19.88 3.00
CA THR A 7 -53.92 -20.23 2.46
C THR A 7 -52.86 -19.32 3.09
N PRO A 8 -51.74 -19.85 3.61
CA PRO A 8 -50.71 -19.01 4.19
C PRO A 8 -50.14 -18.07 3.12
N THR A 9 -50.09 -16.79 3.45
CA THR A 9 -49.42 -15.76 2.61
C THR A 9 -47.93 -16.07 2.55
N PRO A 10 -47.32 -16.09 1.35
CA PRO A 10 -45.87 -16.33 1.24
C PRO A 10 -45.12 -15.25 1.99
N THR A 11 -44.23 -15.67 2.87
CA THR A 11 -43.29 -14.76 3.58
C THR A 11 -42.38 -14.09 2.53
N PRO A 12 -42.24 -12.76 2.53
CA PRO A 12 -41.38 -12.09 1.58
C PRO A 12 -39.95 -12.60 1.76
N THR A 13 -39.36 -13.06 0.67
CA THR A 13 -37.92 -13.41 0.63
C THR A 13 -37.12 -12.18 0.98
N PRO A 14 -36.19 -12.22 1.96
CA PRO A 14 -35.36 -11.08 2.27
C PRO A 14 -34.58 -10.69 1.01
N ALA A 15 -34.54 -9.37 0.71
CA ALA A 15 -33.76 -8.84 -0.37
C ALA A 15 -32.28 -9.20 -0.16
N PRO A 16 -31.54 -9.58 -1.22
CA PRO A 16 -30.12 -9.87 -1.10
C PRO A 16 -29.42 -8.65 -0.51
N THR A 17 -28.70 -8.86 0.57
CA THR A 17 -27.80 -7.84 1.15
C THR A 17 -26.80 -7.46 0.06
N PRO A 18 -26.69 -6.17 -0.32
CA PRO A 18 -25.70 -5.77 -1.31
C PRO A 18 -24.33 -6.19 -0.80
N GLU A 19 -23.62 -7.03 -1.58
CA GLU A 19 -22.20 -7.29 -1.31
C GLU A 19 -21.47 -5.95 -1.29
N PRO A 20 -20.61 -5.70 -0.29
CA PRO A 20 -19.78 -4.50 -0.31
C PRO A 20 -19.03 -4.51 -1.63
N ASN A 21 -19.16 -3.44 -2.42
CA ASN A 21 -18.45 -3.28 -3.69
C ASN A 21 -16.96 -3.40 -3.40
N LYS A 22 -16.40 -4.57 -3.68
CA LYS A 22 -15.04 -4.94 -3.34
C LYS A 22 -14.10 -4.24 -4.33
N LEU A 23 -13.67 -3.04 -3.96
CA LEU A 23 -12.64 -2.33 -4.70
C LEU A 23 -11.32 -3.05 -4.44
N LEU A 24 -10.86 -3.82 -5.42
CA LEU A 24 -9.57 -4.50 -5.36
C LEU A 24 -8.70 -4.00 -6.50
N ASN A 25 -7.66 -3.31 -6.15
CA ASN A 25 -6.59 -2.97 -7.07
C ASN A 25 -5.26 -3.03 -6.33
N SER A 26 -4.18 -3.19 -7.06
CA SER A 26 -2.84 -3.22 -6.52
C SER A 26 -1.83 -2.82 -7.58
N GLY A 27 -0.65 -2.43 -7.13
CA GLY A 27 0.44 -2.09 -8.01
C GLY A 27 1.76 -2.07 -7.27
N SER A 28 2.83 -1.87 -8.01
CA SER A 28 4.16 -1.75 -7.45
C SER A 28 5.03 -0.82 -8.29
N PHE A 29 6.00 -0.22 -7.65
CA PHE A 29 7.06 0.56 -8.28
C PHE A 29 8.31 0.55 -7.39
N SER A 30 9.44 0.96 -7.96
CA SER A 30 10.71 1.01 -7.25
C SER A 30 11.40 2.34 -7.46
N SER A 31 12.32 2.68 -6.56
CA SER A 31 13.28 3.74 -6.82
C SER A 31 14.27 3.31 -7.92
N ASN A 32 14.95 4.27 -8.48
CA ASN A 32 16.07 4.04 -9.40
C ASN A 32 17.23 4.98 -9.03
N THR A 33 18.13 4.49 -8.21
CA THR A 33 19.30 5.25 -7.77
C THR A 33 20.48 5.16 -8.75
N GLY A 34 20.40 4.28 -9.74
CA GLY A 34 21.52 3.96 -10.65
C GLY A 34 22.54 3.00 -10.07
N VAL A 35 22.39 2.61 -8.80
CA VAL A 35 23.22 1.61 -8.11
C VAL A 35 22.28 0.54 -7.52
N PRO A 36 22.81 -0.65 -7.14
CA PRO A 36 21.97 -1.72 -6.57
C PRO A 36 21.60 -1.44 -5.11
N MET A 37 20.98 -0.30 -4.87
CA MET A 37 20.47 0.16 -3.59
C MET A 37 19.17 0.90 -3.82
N ASN A 38 18.07 0.17 -3.76
CA ASN A 38 16.74 0.68 -4.05
C ASN A 38 15.72 0.29 -2.99
N ILE A 39 14.58 0.96 -3.00
CA ILE A 39 13.39 0.54 -2.28
C ILE A 39 12.32 0.13 -3.28
N ARG A 40 11.54 -0.88 -2.90
CA ARG A 40 10.36 -1.32 -3.62
C ARG A 40 9.11 -0.95 -2.83
N VAL A 41 8.13 -0.43 -3.51
CA VAL A 41 6.83 -0.07 -2.95
C VAL A 41 5.76 -0.94 -3.60
N ASP A 42 5.04 -1.68 -2.78
CA ASP A 42 3.85 -2.43 -3.18
C ASP A 42 2.64 -1.79 -2.50
N TRP A 43 1.61 -1.49 -3.27
CA TRP A 43 0.37 -0.95 -2.74
C TRP A 43 -0.83 -1.81 -3.11
N SER A 44 -1.82 -1.82 -2.25
CA SER A 44 -3.10 -2.46 -2.50
C SER A 44 -4.23 -1.59 -1.96
N ILE A 45 -5.36 -1.61 -2.65
CA ILE A 45 -6.56 -0.89 -2.23
C ILE A 45 -7.71 -1.88 -2.03
N SER A 46 -8.46 -1.70 -0.95
CA SER A 46 -9.65 -2.47 -0.63
C SER A 46 -10.78 -1.57 -0.16
N SER A 47 -12.02 -1.93 -0.45
CA SER A 47 -13.17 -1.21 0.09
C SER A 47 -13.43 -1.63 1.54
N VAL A 48 -13.71 -0.66 2.40
CA VAL A 48 -14.04 -0.89 3.81
C VAL A 48 -15.56 -0.82 4.01
N SER A 49 -16.15 0.31 3.71
CA SER A 49 -17.60 0.50 3.75
C SER A 49 -18.03 1.79 3.06
N GLY A 50 -19.24 1.81 2.51
CA GLY A 50 -19.80 3.01 1.91
C GLY A 50 -18.89 3.61 0.85
N SER A 51 -18.47 4.86 1.04
CA SER A 51 -17.57 5.59 0.15
C SER A 51 -16.09 5.57 0.59
N GLN A 52 -15.72 4.72 1.54
CA GLN A 52 -14.35 4.64 2.04
C GLN A 52 -13.62 3.41 1.51
N ALA A 53 -12.33 3.58 1.25
CA ALA A 53 -11.41 2.52 0.91
C ALA A 53 -10.12 2.66 1.73
N GLU A 54 -9.41 1.56 1.89
CA GLU A 54 -8.08 1.54 2.52
C GLU A 54 -7.01 1.28 1.47
N VAL A 55 -5.97 2.11 1.49
CA VAL A 55 -4.75 1.92 0.72
C VAL A 55 -3.66 1.45 1.66
N THR A 56 -3.20 0.24 1.49
CA THR A 56 -2.05 -0.31 2.23
C THR A 56 -0.81 -0.19 1.37
N VAL A 57 0.22 0.43 1.94
CA VAL A 57 1.52 0.64 1.30
C VAL A 57 2.57 -0.16 2.06
N LYS A 58 3.24 -1.08 1.37
CA LYS A 58 4.37 -1.86 1.89
C LYS A 58 5.66 -1.36 1.26
N VAL A 59 6.69 -1.21 2.07
CA VAL A 59 8.01 -0.79 1.61
C VAL A 59 9.00 -1.91 1.93
N SER A 60 9.82 -2.26 0.95
CA SER A 60 10.85 -3.29 1.06
C SER A 60 12.18 -2.75 0.54
N LEU A 61 13.26 -3.26 1.10
CA LEU A 61 14.60 -3.00 0.60
C LEU A 61 14.89 -3.94 -0.59
N ASP A 62 15.49 -3.38 -1.61
CA ASP A 62 16.05 -4.07 -2.78
C ASP A 62 17.49 -3.59 -2.97
N SER A 63 18.42 -4.33 -2.39
CA SER A 63 19.84 -3.95 -2.37
C SER A 63 20.73 -5.18 -2.56
N TYR A 64 21.98 -4.91 -2.88
CA TYR A 64 23.05 -5.92 -2.92
C TYR A 64 24.25 -5.44 -2.09
N SER A 65 24.78 -6.33 -1.25
CA SER A 65 25.98 -6.09 -0.45
C SER A 65 25.91 -4.82 0.40
N LEU A 66 24.87 -4.73 1.22
CA LEU A 66 24.64 -3.61 2.12
C LEU A 66 25.10 -3.96 3.54
N HIS A 67 25.98 -3.14 4.09
CA HIS A 67 26.37 -3.15 5.49
C HIS A 67 26.15 -1.78 6.10
N LEU A 68 25.24 -1.68 7.06
CA LEU A 68 24.95 -0.44 7.77
C LEU A 68 25.54 -0.49 9.17
N VAL A 69 26.51 0.38 9.41
CA VAL A 69 27.11 0.57 10.75
C VAL A 69 26.24 1.47 11.62
N GLU A 70 25.57 2.43 10.98
CA GLU A 70 24.65 3.36 11.64
C GLU A 70 23.22 3.08 11.16
N VAL A 71 22.23 3.34 12.03
CA VAL A 71 20.83 3.24 11.65
C VAL A 71 20.49 4.44 10.76
N PRO A 72 20.09 4.22 9.49
CA PRO A 72 19.67 5.30 8.61
C PRO A 72 18.43 6.02 9.14
N GLY A 73 18.13 7.17 8.57
CA GLY A 73 16.90 7.90 8.86
C GLY A 73 15.65 7.13 8.50
N ALA A 74 14.53 7.59 9.00
CA ALA A 74 13.22 6.98 8.80
C ALA A 74 12.78 6.97 7.33
N VAL A 75 11.75 6.19 7.04
CA VAL A 75 11.03 6.17 5.77
C VAL A 75 9.75 6.99 5.91
N THR A 76 9.55 7.95 5.03
CA THR A 76 8.32 8.73 4.95
C THR A 76 7.48 8.24 3.76
N VAL A 77 6.23 7.90 4.03
CA VAL A 77 5.23 7.56 3.01
C VAL A 77 4.28 8.73 2.87
N ASP A 78 4.10 9.25 1.69
CA ASP A 78 3.17 10.34 1.36
C ASP A 78 2.17 9.85 0.30
N LEU A 79 0.93 9.71 0.69
CA LEU A 79 -0.19 9.42 -0.21
C LEU A 79 -1.04 10.69 -0.35
N ASN A 80 -0.88 11.38 -1.47
CA ASN A 80 -1.65 12.57 -1.82
C ASN A 80 -1.68 13.64 -0.71
N GLY A 81 -0.54 13.87 -0.06
CA GLY A 81 -0.38 14.83 1.04
C GLY A 81 -0.63 14.26 2.45
N SER A 82 -1.14 13.03 2.56
CA SER A 82 -1.24 12.34 3.84
C SER A 82 0.05 11.56 4.10
N THR A 83 0.72 11.86 5.21
CA THR A 83 2.03 11.30 5.52
C THR A 83 2.00 10.30 6.67
N ALA A 84 2.85 9.28 6.56
CA ALA A 84 3.13 8.34 7.65
C ALA A 84 4.62 8.01 7.64
N THR A 85 5.15 7.64 8.80
CA THR A 85 6.58 7.34 8.97
C THR A 85 6.77 5.93 9.49
N MET A 86 7.81 5.24 8.99
CA MET A 86 8.25 3.96 9.52
C MET A 86 9.76 3.97 9.77
N ALA A 87 10.20 3.16 10.70
CA ALA A 87 11.63 3.05 11.02
C ALA A 87 12.39 2.32 9.91
N SER A 88 13.64 2.70 9.71
CA SER A 88 14.56 1.92 8.90
C SER A 88 14.98 0.65 9.64
N PRO A 89 15.00 -0.53 8.99
CA PRO A 89 15.54 -1.73 9.59
C PRO A 89 17.07 -1.65 9.71
N ALA A 90 17.61 -2.35 10.67
CA ALA A 90 19.04 -2.67 10.68
C ALA A 90 19.29 -3.81 9.67
N VAL A 91 20.21 -3.59 8.74
CA VAL A 91 20.52 -4.57 7.69
C VAL A 91 22.03 -4.77 7.56
N ASP A 92 22.42 -6.02 7.38
CA ASP A 92 23.78 -6.45 7.12
C ASP A 92 23.76 -7.60 6.11
N TYR A 93 24.08 -7.27 4.86
CA TYR A 93 24.02 -8.18 3.72
C TYR A 93 25.34 -8.17 2.94
N ASP A 94 26.42 -8.49 3.62
CA ASP A 94 27.73 -8.52 2.98
C ASP A 94 27.79 -9.59 1.88
N GLY A 95 28.00 -9.14 0.65
CA GLY A 95 28.08 -10.00 -0.54
C GLY A 95 26.79 -10.72 -0.90
N LYS A 96 25.63 -10.30 -0.39
CA LYS A 96 24.33 -10.93 -0.62
C LYS A 96 23.30 -9.96 -1.19
N SER A 97 22.30 -10.50 -1.87
CA SER A 97 21.12 -9.77 -2.28
C SER A 97 20.15 -9.61 -1.11
N ALA A 98 19.68 -8.39 -0.88
CA ALA A 98 18.70 -8.05 0.14
C ALA A 98 17.34 -7.76 -0.49
N LEU A 99 16.89 -8.64 -1.37
CA LEU A 99 15.60 -8.51 -2.06
C LEU A 99 14.45 -8.75 -1.08
N ASN A 100 13.42 -7.90 -1.18
CA ASN A 100 12.17 -8.01 -0.42
C ASN A 100 12.33 -7.99 1.11
N THR A 101 13.41 -7.43 1.64
CA THR A 101 13.54 -7.22 3.08
C THR A 101 12.57 -6.12 3.53
N PRO A 102 11.58 -6.42 4.39
CA PRO A 102 10.53 -5.46 4.71
C PRO A 102 11.04 -4.32 5.59
N PHE A 103 10.67 -3.09 5.25
CA PHE A 103 10.72 -1.94 6.16
C PHE A 103 9.47 -1.89 7.04
N GLY A 104 8.32 -2.20 6.47
CA GLY A 104 7.03 -2.17 7.12
C GLY A 104 5.89 -1.85 6.17
N SER A 105 4.72 -1.56 6.74
CA SER A 105 3.54 -1.13 5.99
C SER A 105 2.79 -0.03 6.70
N LYS A 106 2.08 0.81 5.92
CA LYS A 106 1.16 1.84 6.40
C LYS A 106 -0.15 1.75 5.64
N THR A 107 -1.24 2.06 6.34
CA THR A 107 -2.59 2.06 5.78
C THR A 107 -3.17 3.46 5.86
N PHE A 108 -3.77 3.91 4.76
CA PHE A 108 -4.44 5.20 4.62
C PHE A 108 -5.89 4.97 4.27
N THR A 109 -6.79 5.75 4.85
CA THR A 109 -8.20 5.78 4.46
C THR A 109 -8.40 6.86 3.42
N VAL A 110 -9.02 6.51 2.31
CA VAL A 110 -9.37 7.44 1.22
C VAL A 110 -10.85 7.37 0.93
N ASN A 111 -11.43 8.48 0.45
CA ASN A 111 -12.81 8.52 0.02
C ASN A 111 -12.88 8.23 -1.49
N ILE A 112 -13.81 7.36 -1.87
CA ILE A 112 -14.12 7.04 -3.25
C ILE A 112 -15.63 6.75 -3.38
N SER A 113 -16.34 7.59 -4.09
CA SER A 113 -17.77 7.44 -4.32
C SER A 113 -18.06 6.40 -5.41
N SER A 114 -19.27 5.86 -5.41
CA SER A 114 -19.71 4.94 -6.46
C SER A 114 -19.66 5.58 -7.84
N GLY A 115 -19.11 4.87 -8.83
CA GLY A 115 -18.89 5.38 -10.19
C GLY A 115 -17.71 6.33 -10.34
N GLU A 116 -16.95 6.56 -9.27
CA GLU A 116 -15.79 7.42 -9.27
C GLU A 116 -14.49 6.64 -9.57
N SER A 117 -13.56 7.30 -10.21
CA SER A 117 -12.18 6.83 -10.36
C SER A 117 -11.24 7.74 -9.60
N ILE A 118 -10.27 7.17 -8.92
CA ILE A 118 -9.21 7.92 -8.23
C ILE A 118 -7.86 7.67 -8.87
N SER A 119 -7.00 8.69 -8.78
CA SER A 119 -5.60 8.63 -9.17
C SER A 119 -4.81 9.47 -8.16
N LEU A 120 -4.18 8.82 -7.21
CA LEU A 120 -3.53 9.46 -6.08
C LEU A 120 -2.02 9.31 -6.19
N PRO A 121 -1.25 10.40 -6.17
CA PRO A 121 0.21 10.33 -6.15
C PRO A 121 0.66 9.65 -4.84
N LEU A 122 1.59 8.72 -4.96
CA LEU A 122 2.23 8.02 -3.85
C LEU A 122 3.73 8.19 -3.98
N SER A 123 4.35 8.75 -2.94
CA SER A 123 5.79 8.92 -2.84
C SER A 123 6.30 8.29 -1.55
N VAL A 124 7.40 7.57 -1.64
CA VAL A 124 8.08 6.97 -0.50
C VAL A 124 9.53 7.43 -0.51
N THR A 125 9.95 8.06 0.57
CA THR A 125 11.31 8.59 0.74
C THR A 125 12.00 7.88 1.89
N TRP A 126 13.07 7.18 1.61
CA TRP A 126 13.96 6.67 2.64
C TRP A 126 15.11 7.66 2.86
N HIS A 127 15.16 8.23 4.05
CA HIS A 127 16.22 9.16 4.46
C HIS A 127 17.50 8.37 4.81
N PHE A 128 18.08 7.75 3.80
CA PHE A 128 19.25 6.89 3.96
C PHE A 128 20.44 7.67 4.53
N GLY A 129 20.70 8.86 4.01
CA GLY A 129 21.68 9.79 4.55
C GLY A 129 23.15 9.34 4.42
N GLY A 130 23.46 8.52 3.43
CA GLY A 130 24.78 7.93 3.29
C GLY A 130 25.25 7.73 1.86
N LYS A 131 26.15 6.79 1.71
CA LYS A 131 26.75 6.41 0.41
C LYS A 131 26.53 4.93 0.15
N TYR A 132 26.39 4.58 -1.11
CA TYR A 132 26.58 3.23 -1.59
C TYR A 132 27.85 3.21 -2.45
N SER A 133 28.91 2.54 -1.98
CA SER A 133 30.25 2.67 -2.54
C SER A 133 30.65 4.17 -2.59
N ASP A 134 30.95 4.73 -3.74
CA ASP A 134 31.33 6.13 -3.91
C ASP A 134 30.17 7.06 -4.30
N VAL A 135 28.95 6.53 -4.36
CA VAL A 135 27.74 7.29 -4.75
C VAL A 135 27.01 7.80 -3.53
N ASP A 136 26.82 9.12 -3.45
CA ASP A 136 25.99 9.74 -2.41
C ASP A 136 24.51 9.43 -2.63
N LEU A 137 23.85 8.90 -1.59
CA LEU A 137 22.45 8.55 -1.58
C LEU A 137 21.80 9.17 -0.33
N THR A 138 21.64 10.50 -0.31
CA THR A 138 21.06 11.21 0.84
C THR A 138 19.63 10.76 1.07
N ASP A 139 18.80 10.82 0.04
CA ASP A 139 17.44 10.32 0.03
C ASP A 139 17.25 9.34 -1.12
N ILE A 140 16.57 8.23 -0.85
CA ILE A 140 16.15 7.27 -1.87
C ILE A 140 14.65 7.39 -2.02
N VAL A 141 14.20 7.82 -3.20
CA VAL A 141 12.79 8.15 -3.47
C VAL A 141 12.22 7.22 -4.52
N ALA A 142 11.07 6.64 -4.19
CA ALA A 142 10.23 5.91 -5.14
C ALA A 142 8.90 6.64 -5.30
N SER A 143 8.45 6.85 -6.52
CA SER A 143 7.21 7.56 -6.83
C SER A 143 6.36 6.79 -7.81
N GLY A 144 5.08 6.81 -7.60
CA GLY A 144 4.08 6.14 -8.44
C GLY A 144 2.70 6.71 -8.19
N THR A 145 1.69 6.01 -8.67
CA THR A 145 0.29 6.42 -8.56
C THR A 145 -0.57 5.25 -8.13
N VAL A 146 -1.42 5.48 -7.14
CA VAL A 146 -2.48 4.56 -6.74
C VAL A 146 -3.72 4.87 -7.55
N THR A 147 -4.22 3.90 -8.29
CA THR A 147 -5.40 4.06 -9.15
C THR A 147 -6.46 3.04 -8.80
N ALA A 148 -7.71 3.47 -8.79
CA ALA A 148 -8.86 2.60 -8.61
C ALA A 148 -10.10 3.19 -9.25
N SER A 149 -11.02 2.33 -9.62
CA SER A 149 -12.37 2.69 -10.11
C SER A 149 -13.40 1.89 -9.33
N ARG A 150 -14.54 2.50 -9.04
CA ARG A 150 -15.64 1.90 -8.29
C ARG A 150 -16.93 1.84 -9.12
#